data_663819d1c0e07d93a6d79d2ff13c37b9
#
_entry.id   663819d1c0e07d93a6d79d2ff13c37b9
#
_cell.length_a   1.000
_cell.length_b   1.000
_cell.length_c   1.000
_cell.angle_alpha   90.00
_cell.angle_beta   90.00
_cell.angle_gamma   90.00
#
_symmetry.space_group_name_H-M   'P 1'
#
loop_
_entity.id
_entity.type
_entity.pdbx_description
1 polymer ?
#
loop_
_entity_poly.entity_id
_entity_poly.type
_entity_poly.pdbx_seq_one_letter_code
_entity_poly.pdbx_strand_id
1 'polypeptide(L)'
;AIQNVTRDLADSLGLAKTDGAVVGAVEDDSPAAKAGIEVGDVILKVDGRNIESSSDLSRTIRAVRPGQKVAVSLWRPGKLGLAVAEVGAEQRKALKIQGGVAVEAVDGQALAAGIEPGDVILRVNNVDIKDVKGYNDAVAKLDAKRPVALLIRDENGTRFVTLRAEE
;
A
#
# COMPACT_ATOMS: atom_id res chain seq x y z
N ALA A 1 -13.79 13.29 6.42
CA ALA A 1 -14.21 13.57 5.04
C ALA A 1 -13.56 12.55 4.09
N ILE A 2 -14.28 12.16 3.05
CA ILE A 2 -13.81 11.25 1.99
C ILE A 2 -14.03 11.87 0.61
N GLN A 3 -13.21 11.48 -0.36
CA GLN A 3 -13.32 11.94 -1.74
C GLN A 3 -13.00 10.81 -2.71
N ASN A 4 -13.39 10.98 -3.97
CA ASN A 4 -13.08 10.02 -5.01
C ASN A 4 -11.58 10.03 -5.35
N VAL A 5 -11.08 8.87 -5.75
CA VAL A 5 -9.74 8.76 -6.32
C VAL A 5 -9.80 9.27 -7.76
N THR A 6 -9.21 10.44 -8.01
CA THR A 6 -9.01 10.93 -9.38
C THR A 6 -7.76 10.30 -9.99
N ARG A 7 -7.61 10.41 -11.31
CA ARG A 7 -6.41 9.90 -12.00
C ARG A 7 -5.14 10.53 -11.43
N ASP A 8 -5.13 11.86 -11.30
CA ASP A 8 -3.98 12.60 -10.76
C ASP A 8 -3.66 12.19 -9.32
N LEU A 9 -4.71 11.94 -8.52
CA LEU A 9 -4.55 11.49 -7.15
C LEU A 9 -4.04 10.04 -7.09
N ALA A 10 -4.55 9.16 -7.95
CA ALA A 10 -4.05 7.80 -8.07
C ALA A 10 -2.56 7.78 -8.44
N ASP A 11 -2.17 8.59 -9.42
CA ASP A 11 -0.77 8.70 -9.84
C ASP A 11 0.11 9.26 -8.71
N SER A 12 -0.37 10.29 -8.00
CA SER A 12 0.36 10.88 -6.86
C SER A 12 0.51 9.93 -5.67
N LEU A 13 -0.48 9.05 -5.45
CA LEU A 13 -0.48 8.08 -4.38
C LEU A 13 0.14 6.72 -4.80
N GLY A 14 0.51 6.57 -6.06
CA GLY A 14 1.06 5.33 -6.58
C GLY A 14 0.03 4.21 -6.72
N LEU A 15 -1.23 4.54 -6.99
CA LEU A 15 -2.30 3.57 -7.20
C LEU A 15 -2.39 3.17 -8.67
N ALA A 16 -2.54 1.87 -8.93
CA ALA A 16 -2.72 1.35 -10.29
C ALA A 16 -4.12 1.66 -10.86
N LYS A 17 -5.11 1.90 -10.00
CA LYS A 17 -6.52 2.14 -10.37
C LYS A 17 -7.09 3.34 -9.64
N THR A 18 -8.21 3.85 -10.13
CA THR A 18 -8.97 4.94 -9.51
C THR A 18 -10.10 4.44 -8.59
N ASP A 19 -10.11 3.16 -8.26
CA ASP A 19 -11.08 2.57 -7.33
C ASP A 19 -10.76 2.95 -5.88
N GLY A 20 -11.80 2.99 -5.05
CA GLY A 20 -11.67 3.30 -3.65
C GLY A 20 -12.12 4.71 -3.27
N ALA A 21 -11.98 5.02 -2.00
CA ALA A 21 -12.27 6.34 -1.45
C ALA A 21 -11.10 6.84 -0.62
N VAL A 22 -10.61 8.01 -0.94
CA VAL A 22 -9.50 8.65 -0.21
C VAL A 22 -10.01 9.34 1.04
N VAL A 23 -9.34 9.13 2.14
CA VAL A 23 -9.61 9.81 3.41
C VAL A 23 -8.97 11.21 3.37
N GLY A 24 -9.80 12.24 3.25
CA GLY A 24 -9.35 13.64 3.22
C GLY A 24 -9.29 14.30 4.59
N ALA A 25 -10.06 13.82 5.55
CA ALA A 25 -10.01 14.26 6.95
C ALA A 25 -10.58 13.19 7.87
N VAL A 26 -10.01 13.08 9.07
CA VAL A 26 -10.47 12.21 10.15
C VAL A 26 -10.76 13.10 11.35
N GLU A 27 -11.98 12.99 11.90
CA GLU A 27 -12.36 13.71 13.09
C GLU A 27 -11.73 13.06 14.34
N ASP A 28 -11.24 13.89 15.25
CA ASP A 28 -10.69 13.41 16.51
C ASP A 28 -11.76 12.64 17.30
N ASP A 29 -11.34 11.62 18.02
CA ASP A 29 -12.20 10.73 18.79
C ASP A 29 -13.27 9.96 18.01
N SER A 30 -13.28 10.08 16.68
CA SER A 30 -14.19 9.31 15.84
C SER A 30 -13.85 7.81 15.84
N PRO A 31 -14.80 6.93 15.48
CA PRO A 31 -14.50 5.50 15.28
C PRO A 31 -13.39 5.25 14.29
N ALA A 32 -13.27 6.08 13.25
CA ALA A 32 -12.21 5.99 12.25
C ALA A 32 -10.84 6.29 12.86
N ALA A 33 -10.73 7.37 13.65
CA ALA A 33 -9.51 7.70 14.37
C ALA A 33 -9.09 6.59 15.34
N LYS A 34 -10.04 6.05 16.10
CA LYS A 34 -9.80 4.93 17.04
C LYS A 34 -9.38 3.65 16.33
N ALA A 35 -9.81 3.44 15.10
CA ALA A 35 -9.41 2.31 14.28
C ALA A 35 -8.05 2.52 13.58
N GLY A 36 -7.42 3.68 13.72
CA GLY A 36 -6.13 4.01 13.14
C GLY A 36 -6.19 4.43 11.67
N ILE A 37 -7.36 4.83 11.17
CA ILE A 37 -7.49 5.42 9.83
C ILE A 37 -6.89 6.83 9.83
N GLU A 38 -6.07 7.12 8.84
CA GLU A 38 -5.36 8.38 8.71
C GLU A 38 -5.72 9.10 7.41
N VAL A 39 -5.46 10.40 7.38
CA VAL A 39 -5.58 11.20 6.14
C VAL A 39 -4.60 10.68 5.09
N GLY A 40 -5.08 10.49 3.88
CA GLY A 40 -4.31 9.91 2.77
C GLY A 40 -4.53 8.42 2.57
N ASP A 41 -5.14 7.72 3.52
CA ASP A 41 -5.53 6.32 3.32
C ASP A 41 -6.56 6.19 2.20
N VAL A 42 -6.48 5.11 1.45
CA VAL A 42 -7.48 4.77 0.43
C VAL A 42 -8.24 3.54 0.87
N ILE A 43 -9.53 3.69 1.10
CA ILE A 43 -10.39 2.58 1.51
C ILE A 43 -10.80 1.79 0.27
N LEU A 44 -10.42 0.51 0.23
CA LEU A 44 -10.62 -0.37 -0.91
C LEU A 44 -11.77 -1.35 -0.70
N LYS A 45 -11.99 -1.81 0.53
CA LYS A 45 -13.05 -2.78 0.86
C LYS A 45 -13.64 -2.50 2.24
N VAL A 46 -14.91 -2.82 2.39
CA VAL A 46 -15.60 -2.87 3.68
C VAL A 46 -16.31 -4.22 3.77
N ASP A 47 -15.99 -5.01 4.81
CA ASP A 47 -16.52 -6.37 5.01
C ASP A 47 -16.40 -7.27 3.76
N GLY A 48 -15.27 -7.15 3.05
CA GLY A 48 -15.00 -7.91 1.83
C GLY A 48 -15.64 -7.35 0.56
N ARG A 49 -16.50 -6.34 0.66
CA ARG A 49 -17.13 -5.67 -0.48
C ARG A 49 -16.21 -4.59 -1.04
N ASN A 50 -15.95 -4.63 -2.33
CA ASN A 50 -15.14 -3.61 -3.01
C ASN A 50 -15.82 -2.25 -2.96
N ILE A 51 -15.02 -1.21 -2.76
CA ILE A 51 -15.43 0.19 -2.78
C ILE A 51 -14.87 0.82 -4.04
N GLU A 52 -15.74 1.31 -4.90
CA GLU A 52 -15.36 1.92 -6.18
C GLU A 52 -15.30 3.45 -6.12
N SER A 53 -16.02 4.05 -5.16
CA SER A 53 -16.11 5.51 -5.03
C SER A 53 -16.41 5.94 -3.59
N SER A 54 -16.27 7.24 -3.32
CA SER A 54 -16.66 7.83 -2.04
C SER A 54 -18.15 7.68 -1.76
N SER A 55 -19.00 7.76 -2.79
CA SER A 55 -20.44 7.55 -2.68
C SER A 55 -20.78 6.10 -2.31
N ASP A 56 -20.06 5.15 -2.90
CA ASP A 56 -20.20 3.72 -2.59
C ASP A 56 -19.81 3.42 -1.14
N LEU A 57 -18.70 3.99 -0.68
CA LEU A 57 -18.30 3.88 0.72
C LEU A 57 -19.36 4.45 1.66
N SER A 58 -19.87 5.65 1.39
CA SER A 58 -20.90 6.30 2.19
C SER A 58 -22.17 5.45 2.28
N ARG A 59 -22.58 4.87 1.18
CA ARG A 59 -23.75 3.97 1.10
C ARG A 59 -23.52 2.71 1.93
N THR A 60 -22.35 2.09 1.77
CA THR A 60 -21.99 0.86 2.48
C THR A 60 -21.94 1.08 3.99
N ILE A 61 -21.35 2.18 4.45
CA ILE A 61 -21.27 2.50 5.89
C ILE A 61 -22.65 2.84 6.46
N ARG A 62 -23.51 3.56 5.73
CA ARG A 62 -24.88 3.86 6.19
C ARG A 62 -25.75 2.61 6.38
N ALA A 63 -25.44 1.54 5.66
CA ALA A 63 -26.15 0.25 5.81
C ALA A 63 -25.70 -0.52 7.06
N VAL A 64 -24.58 -0.13 7.70
CA VAL A 64 -24.10 -0.75 8.92
C VAL A 64 -24.87 -0.23 10.12
N ARG A 65 -25.28 -1.13 11.00
CA ARG A 65 -25.99 -0.75 12.23
C ARG A 65 -25.04 -0.07 13.22
N PRO A 66 -25.50 0.95 13.96
CA PRO A 66 -24.70 1.56 15.01
C PRO A 66 -24.20 0.51 16.02
N GLY A 67 -22.91 0.59 16.36
CA GLY A 67 -22.24 -0.35 17.27
C GLY A 67 -21.73 -1.63 16.62
N GLN A 68 -22.05 -1.87 15.35
CA GLN A 68 -21.52 -3.01 14.62
C GLN A 68 -20.08 -2.75 14.18
N LYS A 69 -19.20 -3.74 14.37
CA LYS A 69 -17.82 -3.69 13.86
C LYS A 69 -17.79 -4.06 12.38
N VAL A 70 -17.01 -3.33 11.61
CA VAL A 70 -16.75 -3.61 10.20
C VAL A 70 -15.27 -3.78 9.94
N ALA A 71 -14.91 -4.68 9.06
CA ALA A 71 -13.53 -4.84 8.59
C ALA A 71 -13.29 -3.91 7.40
N VAL A 72 -12.33 -3.01 7.54
CA VAL A 72 -11.95 -2.07 6.48
C VAL A 72 -10.58 -2.47 5.95
N SER A 73 -10.52 -2.75 4.66
CA SER A 73 -9.26 -2.92 3.94
C SER A 73 -8.89 -1.60 3.29
N LEU A 74 -7.76 -1.06 3.68
CA LEU A 74 -7.27 0.20 3.14
C LEU A 74 -5.86 0.02 2.58
N TRP A 75 -5.53 0.89 1.64
CA TRP A 75 -4.18 1.07 1.16
C TRP A 75 -3.62 2.38 1.75
N ARG A 76 -2.45 2.29 2.31
CA ARG A 76 -1.75 3.45 2.85
C ARG A 76 -0.51 3.68 2.01
N PRO A 77 -0.30 4.91 1.47
CA PRO A 77 0.94 5.22 0.77
C PRO A 77 2.11 4.86 1.67
N GLY A 78 2.95 3.95 1.19
CA GLY A 78 4.07 3.48 2.00
C GLY A 78 5.04 4.60 2.33
N LYS A 79 5.60 4.57 3.52
CA LYS A 79 6.65 5.48 3.97
C LYS A 79 7.89 5.47 3.05
N LEU A 80 7.98 4.50 2.17
CA LEU A 80 9.12 4.27 1.28
C LEU A 80 8.91 4.80 -0.14
N GLY A 81 7.76 5.37 -0.46
CA GLY A 81 7.44 5.83 -1.81
C GLY A 81 7.22 4.70 -2.82
N LEU A 82 6.71 3.56 -2.36
CA LEU A 82 6.47 2.36 -3.18
C LEU A 82 5.01 1.95 -3.14
N ALA A 83 4.44 1.70 -4.30
CA ALA A 83 3.18 0.96 -4.44
C ALA A 83 3.50 -0.46 -4.91
N VAL A 84 2.94 -1.45 -4.24
CA VAL A 84 3.22 -2.87 -4.49
C VAL A 84 1.94 -3.66 -4.72
N ALA A 85 2.07 -4.76 -5.48
CA ALA A 85 0.99 -5.70 -5.74
C ALA A 85 1.50 -7.14 -5.64
N GLU A 86 0.59 -8.09 -5.66
CA GLU A 86 0.96 -9.50 -5.73
C GLU A 86 1.71 -9.81 -7.02
N VAL A 87 2.73 -10.65 -6.92
CA VAL A 87 3.50 -11.09 -8.09
C VAL A 87 2.66 -12.07 -8.91
N GLY A 88 2.51 -11.79 -10.21
CA GLY A 88 1.81 -12.69 -11.13
C GLY A 88 2.54 -14.02 -11.32
N ALA A 89 1.79 -15.08 -11.68
CA ALA A 89 2.36 -16.43 -11.87
C ALA A 89 3.45 -16.46 -12.95
N GLU A 90 3.27 -15.72 -14.03
CA GLU A 90 4.27 -15.63 -15.11
C GLU A 90 5.56 -14.95 -14.65
N GLN A 91 5.44 -13.87 -13.88
CA GLN A 91 6.59 -13.16 -13.33
C GLN A 91 7.35 -14.02 -12.32
N ARG A 92 6.65 -14.79 -11.50
CA ARG A 92 7.28 -15.76 -10.58
C ARG A 92 8.11 -16.79 -11.31
N LYS A 93 7.59 -17.32 -12.41
CA LYS A 93 8.32 -18.29 -13.26
C LYS A 93 9.52 -17.64 -13.94
N ALA A 94 9.35 -16.46 -14.52
CA ALA A 94 10.40 -15.72 -15.22
C ALA A 94 11.58 -15.39 -14.30
N LEU A 95 11.32 -14.96 -13.08
CA LEU A 95 12.33 -14.58 -12.11
C LEU A 95 12.77 -15.74 -11.19
N LYS A 96 12.14 -16.90 -11.32
CA LYS A 96 12.40 -18.10 -10.48
C LYS A 96 12.27 -17.82 -8.97
N ILE A 97 11.20 -17.13 -8.58
CA ILE A 97 10.89 -16.76 -7.21
C ILE A 97 9.59 -17.43 -6.74
N GLN A 98 9.49 -17.63 -5.42
CA GLN A 98 8.30 -18.23 -4.79
C GLN A 98 7.43 -17.23 -4.03
N GLY A 99 7.95 -16.05 -3.75
CA GLY A 99 7.28 -15.02 -3.00
C GLY A 99 7.69 -13.64 -3.46
N GLY A 100 7.47 -12.64 -2.62
CA GLY A 100 7.77 -11.25 -2.90
C GLY A 100 6.54 -10.45 -3.30
N VAL A 101 6.75 -9.16 -3.53
CA VAL A 101 5.72 -8.23 -4.03
C VAL A 101 6.27 -7.48 -5.22
N ALA A 102 5.43 -7.27 -6.24
CA ALA A 102 5.80 -6.54 -7.44
C ALA A 102 5.66 -5.03 -7.20
N VAL A 103 6.65 -4.27 -7.62
CA VAL A 103 6.60 -2.81 -7.60
C VAL A 103 5.75 -2.33 -8.78
N GLU A 104 4.67 -1.63 -8.50
CA GLU A 104 3.77 -1.06 -9.52
C GLU A 104 4.06 0.42 -9.78
N ALA A 105 4.44 1.17 -8.74
CA ALA A 105 4.78 2.58 -8.85
C ALA A 105 5.87 2.95 -7.86
N VAL A 106 6.67 3.92 -8.22
CA VAL A 106 7.74 4.45 -7.38
C VAL A 106 7.69 5.97 -7.35
N ASP A 107 8.07 6.54 -6.21
CA ASP A 107 8.14 7.98 -6.00
C ASP A 107 9.29 8.30 -5.04
N GLY A 108 9.67 9.57 -4.98
CA GLY A 108 10.63 10.09 -4.01
C GLY A 108 11.94 9.30 -3.93
N GLN A 109 12.26 8.84 -2.74
CA GLN A 109 13.53 8.15 -2.47
C GLN A 109 13.67 6.80 -3.16
N ALA A 110 12.59 6.08 -3.35
CA ALA A 110 12.61 4.80 -4.05
C ALA A 110 13.01 4.98 -5.52
N LEU A 111 12.44 6.00 -6.17
CA LEU A 111 12.82 6.36 -7.55
C LEU A 111 14.29 6.82 -7.62
N ALA A 112 14.72 7.67 -6.69
CA ALA A 112 16.10 8.13 -6.62
C ALA A 112 17.12 7.00 -6.36
N ALA A 113 16.69 5.94 -5.68
CA ALA A 113 17.50 4.76 -5.41
C ALA A 113 17.57 3.76 -6.58
N GLY A 114 16.87 4.05 -7.68
CA GLY A 114 16.88 3.21 -8.88
C GLY A 114 15.92 2.03 -8.83
N ILE A 115 14.91 2.08 -7.99
CA ILE A 115 13.83 1.09 -8.02
C ILE A 115 12.87 1.48 -9.14
N GLU A 116 12.48 0.50 -9.93
CA GLU A 116 11.61 0.71 -11.09
C GLU A 116 10.34 -0.16 -11.00
N PRO A 117 9.25 0.27 -11.64
CA PRO A 117 8.08 -0.59 -11.81
C PRO A 117 8.47 -1.90 -12.51
N GLY A 118 7.98 -3.01 -12.00
CA GLY A 118 8.36 -4.35 -12.46
C GLY A 118 9.40 -5.05 -11.61
N ASP A 119 10.14 -4.33 -10.78
CA ASP A 119 11.02 -4.92 -9.78
C ASP A 119 10.21 -5.71 -8.75
N VAL A 120 10.81 -6.70 -8.11
CA VAL A 120 10.17 -7.50 -7.07
C VAL A 120 10.93 -7.33 -5.75
N ILE A 121 10.22 -7.01 -4.69
CA ILE A 121 10.78 -6.91 -3.34
C ILE A 121 10.65 -8.29 -2.67
N LEU A 122 11.78 -8.90 -2.35
CA LEU A 122 11.85 -10.22 -1.71
C LEU A 122 12.00 -10.13 -0.19
N ARG A 123 12.60 -9.05 0.30
CA ARG A 123 12.91 -8.88 1.72
C ARG A 123 12.91 -7.41 2.11
N VAL A 124 12.39 -7.12 3.29
CA VAL A 124 12.48 -5.80 3.94
C VAL A 124 13.27 -5.99 5.25
N ASN A 125 14.46 -5.38 5.33
CA ASN A 125 15.43 -5.65 6.39
C ASN A 125 15.70 -7.15 6.51
N ASN A 126 15.37 -7.77 7.63
CA ASN A 126 15.55 -9.21 7.87
C ASN A 126 14.26 -10.03 7.70
N VAL A 127 13.20 -9.42 7.18
CA VAL A 127 11.89 -10.06 7.03
C VAL A 127 11.68 -10.48 5.59
N ASP A 128 11.52 -11.77 5.35
CA ASP A 128 11.16 -12.29 4.04
C ASP A 128 9.71 -11.92 3.71
N ILE A 129 9.49 -11.40 2.52
CA ILE A 129 8.19 -10.95 2.04
C ILE A 129 7.61 -12.01 1.11
N LYS A 130 6.44 -12.53 1.45
CA LYS A 130 5.74 -13.55 0.66
C LYS A 130 4.58 -12.99 -0.14
N ASP A 131 3.94 -11.94 0.38
CA ASP A 131 2.74 -11.32 -0.18
C ASP A 131 2.64 -9.85 0.23
N VAL A 132 1.62 -9.16 -0.29
CA VAL A 132 1.37 -7.74 0.01
C VAL A 132 1.08 -7.54 1.50
N LYS A 133 0.36 -8.43 2.14
CA LYS A 133 0.08 -8.35 3.58
C LYS A 133 1.37 -8.36 4.39
N GLY A 134 2.26 -9.30 4.11
CA GLY A 134 3.57 -9.38 4.77
C GLY A 134 4.42 -8.14 4.56
N TYR A 135 4.39 -7.58 3.34
CA TYR A 135 5.05 -6.32 3.03
C TYR A 135 4.49 -5.15 3.86
N ASN A 136 3.17 -4.99 3.89
CA ASN A 136 2.53 -3.93 4.64
C ASN A 136 2.80 -4.04 6.15
N ASP A 137 2.77 -5.24 6.70
CA ASP A 137 3.09 -5.50 8.11
C ASP A 137 4.56 -5.15 8.42
N ALA A 138 5.49 -5.51 7.55
CA ALA A 138 6.91 -5.19 7.70
C ALA A 138 7.16 -3.68 7.63
N VAL A 139 6.54 -2.98 6.67
CA VAL A 139 6.68 -1.52 6.51
C VAL A 139 6.06 -0.77 7.68
N ALA A 140 4.95 -1.24 8.23
CA ALA A 140 4.29 -0.61 9.39
C ALA A 140 5.18 -0.62 10.64
N LYS A 141 6.09 -1.59 10.77
CA LYS A 141 7.02 -1.74 11.90
C LYS A 141 8.33 -0.97 11.73
N LEU A 142 8.53 -0.31 10.59
CA LEU A 142 9.78 0.41 10.32
C LEU A 142 9.90 1.67 11.18
N ASP A 143 11.11 1.87 11.69
CA ASP A 143 11.50 3.10 12.34
C ASP A 143 11.88 4.15 11.29
N ALA A 144 11.16 5.28 11.26
CA ALA A 144 11.42 6.38 10.32
C ALA A 144 12.85 6.97 10.43
N LYS A 145 13.53 6.76 11.55
CA LYS A 145 14.88 7.26 11.80
C LYS A 145 15.98 6.34 11.30
N ARG A 146 15.65 5.12 10.91
CA ARG A 146 16.62 4.11 10.47
C ARG A 146 16.49 3.84 8.98
N PRO A 147 17.61 3.65 8.28
CA PRO A 147 17.55 3.21 6.89
C PRO A 147 16.95 1.81 6.79
N VAL A 148 16.29 1.55 5.67
CA VAL A 148 15.64 0.28 5.36
C VAL A 148 16.39 -0.38 4.22
N ALA A 149 16.79 -1.63 4.39
CA ALA A 149 17.40 -2.42 3.33
C ALA A 149 16.33 -3.26 2.63
N LEU A 150 16.21 -3.10 1.32
CA LEU A 150 15.32 -3.89 0.48
C LEU A 150 16.14 -4.84 -0.39
N LEU A 151 15.74 -6.11 -0.43
CA LEU A 151 16.26 -7.06 -1.39
C LEU A 151 15.36 -7.06 -2.61
N ILE A 152 15.89 -6.58 -3.72
CA ILE A 152 15.17 -6.40 -4.98
C ILE A 152 15.63 -7.46 -6.00
N ARG A 153 14.66 -8.08 -6.66
CA ARG A 153 14.89 -8.99 -7.79
C ARG A 153 14.39 -8.35 -9.08
N ASP A 154 15.24 -8.29 -10.08
CA ASP A 154 14.91 -7.87 -11.43
C ASP A 154 15.42 -8.88 -12.46
N GLU A 155 15.32 -8.57 -13.73
CA GLU A 155 15.80 -9.44 -14.83
C GLU A 155 17.31 -9.67 -14.81
N ASN A 156 18.05 -8.73 -14.22
CA ASN A 156 19.51 -8.78 -14.15
C ASN A 156 20.02 -9.52 -12.92
N GLY A 157 19.18 -9.77 -11.94
CA GLY A 157 19.55 -10.46 -10.72
C GLY A 157 18.95 -9.89 -9.46
N THR A 158 19.63 -10.09 -8.36
CA THR A 158 19.22 -9.66 -7.04
C THR A 158 20.19 -8.61 -6.50
N ARG A 159 19.66 -7.52 -5.95
CA ARG A 159 20.46 -6.43 -5.37
C ARG A 159 19.84 -5.92 -4.08
N PHE A 160 20.67 -5.33 -3.22
CA PHE A 160 20.21 -4.58 -2.06
C PHE A 160 20.09 -3.10 -2.40
N VAL A 161 18.99 -2.50 -1.95
CA VAL A 161 18.76 -1.05 -2.03
C VAL A 161 18.47 -0.54 -0.64
N THR A 162 19.12 0.55 -0.24
CA THR A 162 18.89 1.18 1.06
C THR A 162 18.09 2.45 0.87
N LEU A 163 16.97 2.54 1.58
CA LEU A 163 16.10 3.71 1.60
C LEU A 163 16.03 4.29 3.00
N ARG A 164 15.77 5.60 3.07
CA ARG A 164 15.38 6.26 4.31
C ARG A 164 13.91 6.64 4.21
N ALA A 165 13.13 6.38 5.24
CA ALA A 165 11.77 6.86 5.28
C ALA A 165 11.79 8.40 5.34
N GLU A 166 10.95 9.04 4.53
CA GLU A 166 10.77 10.49 4.60
C GLU A 166 10.04 10.85 5.88
N GLU A 167 10.50 11.91 6.50
CA GLU A 167 9.83 12.51 7.65
C GLU A 167 8.51 13.17 7.25
#